data_f82d7aee2f3cff7a935e69a70643a08b
#
_entry.id   f82d7aee2f3cff7a935e69a70643a08b
#
_cell.length_a   1.000
_cell.length_b   1.000
_cell.length_c   1.000
_cell.angle_alpha   90.00
_cell.angle_beta   90.00
_cell.angle_gamma   90.00
#
_symmetry.space_group_name_H-M   'P 1'
#
loop_
_entity.id
_entity.type
_entity.pdbx_description
1 polymer ?
#
loop_
_entity_poly.entity_id
_entity_poly.type
_entity_poly.pdbx_seq_one_letter_code
_entity_poly.pdbx_strand_id
1 'polypeptide(L)'
;MSEVITFTSGKGGVGKTTTTANVGVGLSLLEKKVILIDTDIGLRNLDVVMGLENRIVYNLVDVLTGKCRVKQAVIRDRRYPNLSVIPSACVREHPPITTEAMQTLMEELKESYDYILVDSPAGIDSGFDLAVCAADKVVVVTTPQVAAVHDADCVLRLLRRKKDISTYLL
;
A
#
# COMPACT_ATOMS: atom_id res chain seq x y z
N MET A 1 2.67 12.80 14.49
CA MET A 1 3.78 12.04 13.86
C MET A 1 3.12 11.11 12.87
N SER A 2 3.46 11.21 11.60
CA SER A 2 2.88 10.36 10.54
C SER A 2 3.55 8.98 10.56
N GLU A 3 2.79 7.93 10.24
CA GLU A 3 3.29 6.55 10.25
C GLU A 3 2.97 5.84 8.94
N VAL A 4 3.98 5.17 8.35
CA VAL A 4 3.83 4.35 7.13
C VAL A 4 3.73 2.88 7.53
N ILE A 5 2.60 2.26 7.20
CA ILE A 5 2.32 0.85 7.50
C ILE A 5 2.09 0.11 6.20
N THR A 6 2.94 -0.85 5.88
CA THR A 6 2.79 -1.70 4.70
C THR A 6 2.12 -3.03 5.07
N PHE A 7 1.06 -3.37 4.38
CA PHE A 7 0.43 -4.68 4.42
C PHE A 7 0.98 -5.54 3.31
N THR A 8 1.52 -6.71 3.65
CA THR A 8 2.10 -7.65 2.70
C THR A 8 1.66 -9.08 2.98
N SER A 9 1.89 -9.97 2.04
CA SER A 9 1.60 -11.40 2.19
C SER A 9 2.50 -12.22 1.28
N GLY A 10 2.89 -13.41 1.73
CA GLY A 10 3.63 -14.35 0.90
C GLY A 10 2.76 -15.00 -0.19
N LYS A 11 1.43 -15.03 -0.02
CA LYS A 11 0.48 -15.69 -0.92
C LYS A 11 -0.67 -14.75 -1.28
N GLY A 12 -1.16 -14.85 -2.51
CA GLY A 12 -2.37 -14.16 -2.95
C GLY A 12 -3.65 -14.73 -2.31
N GLY A 13 -4.68 -13.91 -2.17
CA GLY A 13 -5.99 -14.33 -1.69
C GLY A 13 -6.13 -14.52 -0.16
N VAL A 14 -5.14 -14.12 0.64
CA VAL A 14 -5.19 -14.22 2.11
C VAL A 14 -5.96 -13.08 2.79
N GLY A 15 -6.47 -12.13 2.04
CA GLY A 15 -7.25 -10.99 2.57
C GLY A 15 -6.44 -9.72 2.83
N LYS A 16 -5.23 -9.58 2.31
CA LYS A 16 -4.33 -8.42 2.49
C LYS A 16 -5.03 -7.10 2.12
N THR A 17 -5.49 -6.95 0.88
CA THR A 17 -6.17 -5.74 0.39
C THR A 17 -7.44 -5.41 1.21
N THR A 18 -8.22 -6.43 1.56
CA THR A 18 -9.40 -6.28 2.43
C THR A 18 -8.99 -5.77 3.82
N THR A 19 -7.90 -6.30 4.39
CA THR A 19 -7.37 -5.85 5.68
C THR A 19 -6.90 -4.39 5.59
N THR A 20 -6.13 -4.04 4.56
CA THR A 20 -5.66 -2.66 4.33
C THR A 20 -6.83 -1.68 4.26
N ALA A 21 -7.85 -2.00 3.47
CA ALA A 21 -9.04 -1.17 3.32
C ALA A 21 -9.80 -0.99 4.66
N ASN A 22 -10.05 -2.08 5.38
CA ASN A 22 -10.80 -2.04 6.65
C ASN A 22 -10.03 -1.31 7.76
N VAL A 23 -8.72 -1.49 7.87
CA VAL A 23 -7.88 -0.73 8.82
C VAL A 23 -7.92 0.76 8.48
N GLY A 24 -7.82 1.11 7.19
CA GLY A 24 -7.92 2.49 6.75
C GLY A 24 -9.25 3.15 7.09
N VAL A 25 -10.36 2.45 6.85
CA VAL A 25 -11.70 2.90 7.26
C VAL A 25 -11.78 3.05 8.77
N GLY A 26 -11.31 2.06 9.54
CA GLY A 26 -11.33 2.09 11.01
C GLY A 26 -10.56 3.29 11.57
N LEU A 27 -9.37 3.58 11.07
CA LEU A 27 -8.58 4.73 11.48
C LEU A 27 -9.27 6.06 11.10
N SER A 28 -9.89 6.11 9.92
CA SER A 28 -10.62 7.31 9.47
C SER A 28 -11.85 7.60 10.33
N LEU A 29 -12.54 6.55 10.84
CA LEU A 29 -13.64 6.69 11.80
C LEU A 29 -13.15 7.16 13.18
N LEU A 30 -11.87 6.96 13.50
CA LEU A 30 -11.20 7.53 14.67
C LEU A 30 -10.65 8.94 14.41
N GLU A 31 -11.17 9.63 13.40
CA GLU A 31 -10.80 11.00 12.99
C GLU A 31 -9.34 11.17 12.56
N LYS A 32 -8.64 10.08 12.22
CA LYS A 32 -7.29 10.14 11.68
C LYS A 32 -7.33 10.41 10.17
N LYS A 33 -6.42 11.23 9.68
CA LYS A 33 -6.23 11.45 8.25
C LYS A 33 -5.43 10.28 7.67
N VAL A 34 -6.06 9.50 6.81
CA VAL A 34 -5.51 8.25 6.27
C VAL A 34 -5.45 8.31 4.75
N ILE A 35 -4.36 7.80 4.20
CA ILE A 35 -4.27 7.53 2.77
C ILE A 35 -3.89 6.07 2.54
N LEU A 36 -4.60 5.41 1.63
CA LEU A 36 -4.31 4.07 1.14
C LEU A 36 -3.57 4.18 -0.18
N ILE A 37 -2.54 3.37 -0.38
CA ILE A 37 -1.75 3.32 -1.62
C ILE A 37 -1.73 1.88 -2.12
N ASP A 38 -2.21 1.66 -3.33
CA ASP A 38 -2.16 0.37 -4.00
C ASP A 38 -0.88 0.28 -4.84
N THR A 39 0.03 -0.60 -4.46
CA THR A 39 1.29 -0.87 -5.18
C THR A 39 1.24 -2.17 -6.01
N ASP A 40 0.08 -2.82 -6.13
CA ASP A 40 -0.11 -4.01 -6.96
C ASP A 40 -0.31 -3.61 -8.44
N ILE A 41 0.78 -3.19 -9.08
CA ILE A 41 0.77 -2.68 -10.45
C ILE A 41 0.38 -3.79 -11.43
N GLY A 42 -0.68 -3.52 -12.18
CA GLY A 42 -1.25 -4.44 -13.17
C GLY A 42 -2.50 -5.19 -12.72
N LEU A 43 -2.81 -5.27 -11.42
CA LEU A 43 -4.01 -5.95 -10.92
C LEU A 43 -5.05 -5.03 -10.29
N ARG A 44 -4.67 -3.89 -9.76
CA ARG A 44 -5.64 -2.87 -9.29
C ARG A 44 -6.81 -3.44 -8.49
N ASN A 45 -6.59 -3.72 -7.20
CA ASN A 45 -7.61 -4.35 -6.36
C ASN A 45 -8.21 -3.41 -5.30
N LEU A 46 -7.42 -2.47 -4.80
CA LEU A 46 -7.80 -1.63 -3.67
C LEU A 46 -8.94 -0.66 -4.01
N ASP A 47 -8.90 -0.05 -5.19
CA ASP A 47 -9.95 0.86 -5.67
C ASP A 47 -11.28 0.14 -5.92
N VAL A 48 -11.24 -1.13 -6.35
CA VAL A 48 -12.44 -1.97 -6.51
C VAL A 48 -13.05 -2.27 -5.15
N VAL A 49 -12.23 -2.70 -4.16
CA VAL A 49 -12.70 -2.94 -2.79
C VAL A 49 -13.30 -1.68 -2.18
N MET A 50 -12.75 -0.52 -2.50
CA MET A 50 -13.23 0.78 -2.02
C MET A 50 -14.37 1.36 -2.87
N GLY A 51 -14.75 0.76 -4.01
CA GLY A 51 -15.80 1.27 -4.91
C GLY A 51 -15.45 2.62 -5.55
N LEU A 52 -14.18 2.81 -5.91
CA LEU A 52 -13.66 4.07 -6.43
C LEU A 52 -13.20 3.98 -7.90
N GLU A 53 -13.37 2.83 -8.54
CA GLU A 53 -12.85 2.50 -9.87
C GLU A 53 -13.28 3.50 -10.97
N ASN A 54 -14.47 4.08 -10.86
CA ASN A 54 -15.01 5.05 -11.83
C ASN A 54 -14.52 6.48 -11.61
N ARG A 55 -13.63 6.73 -10.64
CA ARG A 55 -13.16 8.07 -10.27
C ARG A 55 -11.68 8.29 -10.58
N ILE A 56 -11.03 7.32 -11.17
CA ILE A 56 -9.59 7.32 -11.41
C ILE A 56 -9.28 8.10 -12.69
N VAL A 57 -8.46 9.14 -12.55
CA VAL A 57 -7.90 9.91 -13.66
C VAL A 57 -6.40 9.64 -13.77
N TYR A 58 -5.71 9.67 -12.65
CA TYR A 58 -4.30 9.37 -12.50
C TYR A 58 -4.09 8.29 -11.44
N ASN A 59 -2.96 7.63 -11.49
CA ASN A 59 -2.61 6.50 -10.65
C ASN A 59 -1.19 6.66 -10.05
N LEU A 60 -0.77 5.70 -9.22
CA LEU A 60 0.53 5.71 -8.56
C LEU A 60 1.70 5.81 -9.56
N VAL A 61 1.62 5.10 -10.69
CA VAL A 61 2.68 5.13 -11.73
C VAL A 61 2.80 6.52 -12.34
N ASP A 62 1.69 7.20 -12.60
CA ASP A 62 1.68 8.58 -13.13
C ASP A 62 2.37 9.56 -12.16
N VAL A 63 2.20 9.35 -10.83
CA VAL A 63 2.89 10.14 -9.80
C VAL A 63 4.37 9.84 -9.79
N LEU A 64 4.75 8.55 -9.68
CA LEU A 64 6.15 8.13 -9.53
C LEU A 64 7.00 8.41 -10.76
N THR A 65 6.38 8.53 -11.94
CA THR A 65 7.05 8.93 -13.19
C THR A 65 7.02 10.43 -13.47
N GLY A 66 6.44 11.24 -12.56
CA GLY A 66 6.35 12.69 -12.71
C GLY A 66 5.33 13.19 -13.74
N LYS A 67 4.45 12.32 -14.24
CA LYS A 67 3.41 12.66 -15.21
C LYS A 67 2.30 13.53 -14.61
N CYS A 68 2.07 13.41 -13.30
CA CYS A 68 1.11 14.24 -12.58
C CYS A 68 1.62 14.57 -11.17
N ARG A 69 1.01 15.59 -10.54
CA ARG A 69 1.25 15.90 -9.11
C ARG A 69 0.48 14.93 -8.22
N VAL A 70 0.98 14.65 -7.02
CA VAL A 70 0.34 13.77 -6.03
C VAL A 70 -1.14 14.11 -5.84
N LYS A 71 -1.48 15.37 -5.66
CA LYS A 71 -2.86 15.85 -5.45
C LYS A 71 -3.84 15.49 -6.58
N GLN A 72 -3.35 15.26 -7.80
CA GLN A 72 -4.17 14.90 -8.95
C GLN A 72 -4.52 13.40 -8.97
N ALA A 73 -3.69 12.55 -8.37
CA ALA A 73 -3.91 11.11 -8.25
C ALA A 73 -4.66 10.72 -6.97
N VAL A 74 -4.73 11.61 -5.97
CA VAL A 74 -5.43 11.37 -4.71
C VAL A 74 -6.94 11.43 -4.92
N ILE A 75 -7.63 10.35 -4.59
CA ILE A 75 -9.10 10.24 -4.59
C ILE A 75 -9.60 10.25 -3.17
N ARG A 76 -10.38 11.26 -2.78
CA ARG A 76 -11.03 11.29 -1.45
C ARG A 76 -12.27 10.41 -1.47
N ASP A 77 -12.43 9.56 -0.45
CA ASP A 77 -13.65 8.78 -0.28
C ASP A 77 -14.81 9.72 0.14
N ARG A 78 -15.99 9.53 -0.47
CA ARG A 78 -17.17 10.34 -0.16
C ARG A 78 -17.87 9.93 1.14
N ARG A 79 -17.70 8.67 1.54
CA ARG A 79 -18.31 8.06 2.73
C ARG A 79 -17.47 8.35 3.98
N TYR A 80 -16.14 8.44 3.81
CA TYR A 80 -15.16 8.60 4.86
C TYR A 80 -14.30 9.84 4.60
N PRO A 81 -14.66 11.04 5.12
CA PRO A 81 -14.02 12.32 4.77
C PRO A 81 -12.51 12.38 5.03
N ASN A 82 -12.04 11.59 6.00
CA ASN A 82 -10.63 11.53 6.39
C ASN A 82 -9.85 10.44 5.65
N LEU A 83 -10.47 9.73 4.69
CA LEU A 83 -9.87 8.65 3.92
C LEU A 83 -9.64 9.07 2.48
N SER A 84 -8.43 8.83 2.01
CA SER A 84 -8.02 9.04 0.62
C SER A 84 -7.38 7.78 0.05
N VAL A 85 -7.34 7.66 -1.26
CA VAL A 85 -6.73 6.52 -1.97
C VAL A 85 -5.89 7.02 -3.13
N ILE A 86 -4.70 6.47 -3.34
CA ILE A 86 -3.96 6.51 -4.59
C ILE A 86 -4.06 5.12 -5.21
N PRO A 87 -4.76 4.97 -6.35
CA PRO A 87 -4.94 3.69 -7.00
C PRO A 87 -3.68 3.25 -7.74
N SER A 88 -3.54 1.95 -7.97
CA SER A 88 -2.50 1.38 -8.82
C SER A 88 -2.82 1.58 -10.31
N ALA A 89 -1.85 1.27 -11.18
CA ALA A 89 -2.05 1.24 -12.63
C ALA A 89 -2.58 -0.12 -13.09
N CYS A 90 -3.46 -0.12 -14.11
CA CYS A 90 -3.92 -1.35 -14.76
C CYS A 90 -2.90 -1.95 -15.74
N VAL A 91 -1.93 -1.15 -16.18
CA VAL A 91 -0.97 -1.54 -17.22
C VAL A 91 0.38 -1.83 -16.58
N ARG A 92 0.96 -2.98 -16.92
CA ARG A 92 2.29 -3.38 -16.43
C ARG A 92 3.44 -2.70 -17.19
N GLU A 93 3.19 -2.25 -18.40
CA GLU A 93 4.17 -1.51 -19.20
C GLU A 93 4.22 -0.06 -18.75
N HIS A 94 5.26 0.31 -18.04
CA HIS A 94 5.51 1.66 -17.54
C HIS A 94 7.02 1.96 -17.51
N PRO A 95 7.41 3.23 -17.49
CA PRO A 95 8.82 3.59 -17.24
C PRO A 95 9.32 2.99 -15.93
N PRO A 96 10.64 2.80 -15.78
CA PRO A 96 11.21 2.31 -14.52
C PRO A 96 10.76 3.14 -13.33
N ILE A 97 10.29 2.47 -12.29
CA ILE A 97 9.91 3.09 -11.01
C ILE A 97 11.01 2.76 -10.01
N THR A 98 11.45 3.76 -9.27
CA THR A 98 12.52 3.61 -8.29
C THR A 98 11.99 3.70 -6.86
N THR A 99 12.71 3.09 -5.92
CA THR A 99 12.42 3.20 -4.50
C THR A 99 12.60 4.62 -3.99
N GLU A 100 13.52 5.39 -4.57
CA GLU A 100 13.74 6.81 -4.24
C GLU A 100 12.51 7.67 -4.58
N ALA A 101 11.87 7.43 -5.74
CA ALA A 101 10.63 8.12 -6.11
C ALA A 101 9.50 7.80 -5.11
N MET A 102 9.40 6.53 -4.69
CA MET A 102 8.43 6.12 -3.67
C MET A 102 8.71 6.75 -2.30
N GLN A 103 9.97 6.81 -1.87
CA GLN A 103 10.37 7.47 -0.63
C GLN A 103 10.03 8.96 -0.65
N THR A 104 10.31 9.65 -1.75
CA THR A 104 9.95 11.07 -1.94
C THR A 104 8.44 11.27 -1.83
N LEU A 105 7.64 10.40 -2.45
CA LEU A 105 6.19 10.42 -2.32
C LEU A 105 5.75 10.26 -0.86
N MET A 106 6.34 9.30 -0.12
CA MET A 106 6.00 9.09 1.29
C MET A 106 6.29 10.33 2.14
N GLU A 107 7.44 10.99 1.94
CA GLU A 107 7.77 12.22 2.68
C GLU A 107 6.76 13.35 2.38
N GLU A 108 6.34 13.53 1.12
CA GLU A 108 5.29 14.52 0.78
C GLU A 108 3.95 14.19 1.46
N LEU A 109 3.57 12.91 1.49
CA LEU A 109 2.32 12.47 2.11
C LEU A 109 2.33 12.59 3.64
N LYS A 110 3.49 12.39 4.29
CA LYS A 110 3.65 12.55 5.75
C LYS A 110 3.31 13.96 6.25
N GLU A 111 3.38 14.98 5.40
CA GLU A 111 2.98 16.35 5.74
C GLU A 111 1.45 16.49 5.93
N SER A 112 0.65 15.63 5.31
CA SER A 112 -0.80 15.80 5.22
C SER A 112 -1.61 14.70 5.89
N TYR A 113 -1.02 13.53 6.15
CA TYR A 113 -1.71 12.34 6.67
C TYR A 113 -1.09 11.86 7.97
N ASP A 114 -1.93 11.35 8.88
CA ASP A 114 -1.47 10.70 10.12
C ASP A 114 -1.01 9.26 9.86
N TYR A 115 -1.67 8.58 8.91
CA TYR A 115 -1.34 7.21 8.51
C TYR A 115 -1.30 7.08 6.99
N ILE A 116 -0.24 6.43 6.51
CA ILE A 116 -0.08 6.03 5.11
C ILE A 116 -0.07 4.50 5.10
N LEU A 117 -1.11 3.89 4.54
CA LEU A 117 -1.26 2.44 4.47
C LEU A 117 -0.95 1.98 3.05
N VAL A 118 0.04 1.12 2.90
CA VAL A 118 0.49 0.60 1.61
C VAL A 118 0.01 -0.84 1.44
N ASP A 119 -0.78 -1.10 0.41
CA ASP A 119 -1.17 -2.44 -0.02
C ASP A 119 -0.15 -2.97 -1.02
N SER A 120 0.66 -3.97 -0.65
CA SER A 120 1.71 -4.51 -1.51
C SER A 120 1.16 -5.56 -2.49
N PRO A 121 1.84 -5.88 -3.58
CA PRO A 121 1.57 -7.12 -4.28
C PRO A 121 1.84 -8.34 -3.37
N ALA A 122 1.28 -9.50 -3.74
CA ALA A 122 1.59 -10.76 -3.07
C ALA A 122 2.97 -11.25 -3.48
N GLY A 123 3.67 -11.93 -2.56
CA GLY A 123 4.99 -12.50 -2.83
C GLY A 123 6.14 -11.55 -2.48
N ILE A 124 7.31 -11.86 -3.01
CA ILE A 124 8.59 -11.22 -2.66
C ILE A 124 9.33 -10.66 -3.89
N ASP A 125 8.62 -10.44 -4.98
CA ASP A 125 9.17 -9.92 -6.23
C ASP A 125 9.46 -8.40 -6.16
N SER A 126 9.85 -7.81 -7.27
CA SER A 126 10.25 -6.38 -7.36
C SER A 126 9.26 -5.38 -6.76
N GLY A 127 7.96 -5.67 -6.82
CA GLY A 127 6.93 -4.84 -6.20
C GLY A 127 6.96 -4.84 -4.67
N PHE A 128 7.49 -5.90 -4.05
CA PHE A 128 7.66 -5.97 -2.59
C PHE A 128 8.64 -4.90 -2.09
N ASP A 129 9.79 -4.74 -2.74
CA ASP A 129 10.78 -3.75 -2.33
C ASP A 129 10.24 -2.32 -2.44
N LEU A 130 9.48 -2.04 -3.50
CA LEU A 130 8.80 -0.74 -3.66
C LEU A 130 7.80 -0.49 -2.52
N ALA A 131 7.03 -1.50 -2.12
CA ALA A 131 6.01 -1.37 -1.08
C ALA A 131 6.61 -1.17 0.33
N VAL A 132 7.79 -1.73 0.62
CA VAL A 132 8.39 -1.70 1.96
C VAL A 132 9.52 -0.68 2.11
N CYS A 133 9.93 0.02 1.05
CA CYS A 133 11.12 0.89 1.05
C CYS A 133 11.06 2.07 2.05
N ALA A 134 9.86 2.51 2.40
CA ALA A 134 9.64 3.62 3.33
C ALA A 134 8.76 3.22 4.54
N ALA A 135 8.57 1.93 4.78
CA ALA A 135 7.70 1.44 5.85
C ALA A 135 8.34 1.61 7.24
N ASP A 136 7.59 2.20 8.16
CA ASP A 136 7.92 2.20 9.60
C ASP A 136 7.48 0.86 10.22
N LYS A 137 6.35 0.32 9.76
CA LYS A 137 5.79 -0.96 10.17
C LYS A 137 5.38 -1.80 8.98
N VAL A 138 5.52 -3.12 9.11
CA VAL A 138 5.02 -4.09 8.13
C VAL A 138 4.12 -5.11 8.82
N VAL A 139 2.91 -5.26 8.29
CA VAL A 139 1.95 -6.29 8.72
C VAL A 139 1.94 -7.39 7.67
N VAL A 140 2.38 -8.58 8.05
CA VAL A 140 2.33 -9.78 7.20
C VAL A 140 0.99 -10.47 7.42
N VAL A 141 0.14 -10.45 6.40
CA VAL A 141 -1.20 -11.09 6.43
C VAL A 141 -1.09 -12.52 5.92
N THR A 142 -1.65 -13.47 6.67
CA THR A 142 -1.66 -14.89 6.30
C THR A 142 -2.94 -15.60 6.73
N THR A 143 -3.08 -16.85 6.37
CA THR A 143 -4.15 -17.76 6.82
C THR A 143 -3.52 -18.98 7.49
N PRO A 144 -4.24 -19.75 8.33
CA PRO A 144 -3.71 -20.92 9.03
C PRO A 144 -3.49 -22.15 8.12
N GLN A 145 -3.36 -21.95 6.81
CA GLN A 145 -3.00 -22.99 5.86
C GLN A 145 -1.48 -23.17 5.83
N VAL A 146 -1.00 -24.41 5.84
CA VAL A 146 0.45 -24.73 5.88
C VAL A 146 1.26 -23.99 4.81
N ALA A 147 0.78 -23.95 3.56
CA ALA A 147 1.46 -23.24 2.48
C ALA A 147 1.52 -21.72 2.74
N ALA A 148 0.42 -21.11 3.21
CA ALA A 148 0.38 -19.68 3.48
C ALA A 148 1.31 -19.30 4.66
N VAL A 149 1.37 -20.14 5.69
CA VAL A 149 2.30 -19.96 6.83
C VAL A 149 3.75 -20.07 6.38
N HIS A 150 4.07 -21.04 5.52
CA HIS A 150 5.41 -21.18 4.94
C HIS A 150 5.81 -19.93 4.13
N ASP A 151 4.91 -19.44 3.29
CA ASP A 151 5.17 -18.25 2.46
C ASP A 151 5.31 -16.99 3.33
N ALA A 152 4.51 -16.87 4.40
CA ALA A 152 4.65 -15.79 5.38
C ALA A 152 6.01 -15.84 6.10
N ASP A 153 6.52 -17.02 6.46
CA ASP A 153 7.87 -17.16 7.05
C ASP A 153 8.97 -16.69 6.08
N CYS A 154 8.83 -16.95 4.79
CA CYS A 154 9.77 -16.43 3.78
C CYS A 154 9.78 -14.89 3.77
N VAL A 155 8.60 -14.24 3.80
CA VAL A 155 8.48 -12.78 3.89
C VAL A 155 9.14 -12.25 5.17
N LEU A 156 8.84 -12.86 6.32
CA LEU A 156 9.40 -12.48 7.62
C LEU A 156 10.94 -12.58 7.65
N ARG A 157 11.52 -13.60 7.02
CA ARG A 157 12.97 -13.74 6.90
C ARG A 157 13.61 -12.62 6.07
N LEU A 158 12.94 -12.15 5.02
CA LEU A 158 13.41 -11.01 4.23
C LEU A 158 13.34 -9.71 5.02
N LEU A 159 12.22 -9.47 5.73
CA LEU A 159 12.03 -8.28 6.55
C LEU A 159 13.04 -8.17 7.69
N ARG A 160 13.44 -9.29 8.31
CA ARG A 160 14.49 -9.32 9.35
C ARG A 160 15.85 -8.80 8.89
N ARG A 161 16.11 -8.77 7.57
CA ARG A 161 17.34 -8.21 7.00
C ARG A 161 17.28 -6.69 6.81
N LYS A 162 16.08 -6.12 6.87
CA LYS A 162 15.85 -4.67 6.78
C LYS A 162 15.87 -4.11 8.21
N LYS A 163 16.79 -3.18 8.48
CA LYS A 163 16.90 -2.51 9.77
C LYS A 163 15.74 -1.52 9.94
N ASP A 164 15.35 -1.28 11.17
CA ASP A 164 14.40 -0.23 11.59
C ASP A 164 12.93 -0.43 11.16
N ILE A 165 12.53 -1.65 10.76
CA ILE A 165 11.14 -1.98 10.44
C ILE A 165 10.54 -2.86 11.55
N SER A 166 9.48 -2.39 12.21
CA SER A 166 8.69 -3.21 13.12
C SER A 166 7.77 -4.14 12.32
N THR A 167 7.83 -5.45 12.59
CA THR A 167 7.09 -6.45 11.83
C THR A 167 6.04 -7.14 12.69
N TYR A 168 4.83 -7.29 12.16
CA TYR A 168 3.68 -7.91 12.80
C TYR A 168 3.12 -9.01 11.90
N LEU A 169 2.51 -10.03 12.50
CA LEU A 169 1.79 -11.11 11.82
C LEU A 169 0.30 -11.00 12.15
N LEU A 170 -0.55 -11.11 11.12
CA LEU A 170 -2.00 -11.07 11.22
C LEU A 170 -2.62 -12.29 10.51
#